data_a0b87426695642c92da66fcc91c812f2
#
_entry.id   a0b87426695642c92da66fcc91c812f2
#
_cell.length_a   1.000
_cell.length_b   1.000
_cell.length_c   1.000
_cell.angle_alpha   90.00
_cell.angle_beta   90.00
_cell.angle_gamma   90.00
#
_symmetry.space_group_name_H-M   'P 1'
#
loop_
_entity.id
_entity.type
_entity.pdbx_description
1 polymer ?
#
loop_
_entity_poly.entity_id
_entity_poly.type
_entity_poly.pdbx_seq_one_letter_code
_entity_poly.pdbx_strand_id
1 'polypeptide(L)'
;MKRTLAIGDIHSGKKGLQQVLDRANVTEQDHLIFLGDYVDGWSEAHQTVDFLLTLRDRYHCTFIRGNHDDLCLNYLTRSEAPENWLLHGGAATKNSYDAIDRVHKELHITFLQNLEDYRLDENNRLFLHAGFTNLRGVEQEYFSKMFYWDRTLWELAKVVEKTEDKELPPRLKRYSEIFIGHTPISKESFVSPQRAANVWNIDTGAAFKGGVTVLDVDTKEFWQSDPLNELYQGEPGRNLAPK
;
A
#
# COMPACT_ATOMS: atom_id res chain seq x y z
N MET A 1 -19.12 -4.00 16.05
CA MET A 1 -19.15 -2.61 15.60
C MET A 1 -18.51 -2.54 14.22
N LYS A 2 -18.97 -1.66 13.36
CA LYS A 2 -18.36 -1.44 12.04
C LYS A 2 -17.03 -0.72 12.24
N ARG A 3 -15.90 -1.38 11.94
CA ARG A 3 -14.55 -0.77 11.98
C ARG A 3 -14.16 -0.30 10.59
N THR A 4 -13.29 0.70 10.51
CA THR A 4 -12.54 1.03 9.29
C THR A 4 -11.09 0.61 9.50
N LEU A 5 -10.61 -0.31 8.66
CA LEU A 5 -9.29 -0.91 8.77
C LEU A 5 -8.44 -0.47 7.56
N ALA A 6 -7.33 0.21 7.81
CA ALA A 6 -6.36 0.57 6.77
C ALA A 6 -5.31 -0.54 6.65
N ILE A 7 -5.05 -0.99 5.43
CA ILE A 7 -4.09 -2.04 5.11
C ILE A 7 -2.92 -1.44 4.34
N GLY A 8 -1.70 -1.62 4.84
CA GLY A 8 -0.47 -1.14 4.21
C GLY A 8 -0.04 -1.97 3.01
N ASP A 9 1.15 -1.66 2.52
CA ASP A 9 1.76 -2.29 1.36
C ASP A 9 1.83 -3.81 1.50
N ILE A 10 1.61 -4.55 0.40
CA ILE A 10 1.49 -6.01 0.39
C ILE A 10 2.63 -6.67 -0.40
N HIS A 11 2.99 -6.07 -1.54
CA HIS A 11 4.11 -6.49 -2.39
C HIS A 11 4.11 -7.98 -2.77
N SER A 12 2.98 -8.49 -3.28
CA SER A 12 2.77 -9.90 -3.63
C SER A 12 2.81 -10.86 -2.42
N GLY A 13 2.70 -10.33 -1.22
CA GLY A 13 2.76 -11.06 0.05
C GLY A 13 1.41 -11.65 0.46
N LYS A 14 0.76 -12.43 -0.39
CA LYS A 14 -0.56 -13.04 -0.14
C LYS A 14 -0.63 -13.77 1.20
N LYS A 15 0.40 -14.59 1.55
CA LYS A 15 0.44 -15.31 2.83
C LYS A 15 0.38 -14.37 4.02
N GLY A 16 1.14 -13.26 3.96
CA GLY A 16 1.12 -12.23 5.00
C GLY A 16 -0.22 -11.53 5.09
N LEU A 17 -0.82 -11.17 3.94
CA LEU A 17 -2.15 -10.57 3.91
C LEU A 17 -3.21 -11.49 4.54
N GLN A 18 -3.25 -12.77 4.17
CA GLN A 18 -4.16 -13.73 4.78
C GLN A 18 -3.99 -13.80 6.30
N GLN A 19 -2.75 -13.97 6.75
CA GLN A 19 -2.42 -14.08 8.16
C GLN A 19 -2.81 -12.83 8.97
N VAL A 20 -2.59 -11.64 8.46
CA VAL A 20 -2.91 -10.40 9.20
C VAL A 20 -4.42 -10.15 9.25
N LEU A 21 -5.18 -10.49 8.19
CA LEU A 21 -6.65 -10.40 8.21
C LEU A 21 -7.25 -11.38 9.23
N ASP A 22 -6.69 -12.59 9.35
CA ASP A 22 -7.09 -13.56 10.37
C ASP A 22 -6.77 -13.04 11.78
N ARG A 23 -5.59 -12.47 12.01
CA ARG A 23 -5.19 -11.88 13.31
C ARG A 23 -6.08 -10.71 13.72
N ALA A 24 -6.49 -9.89 12.75
CA ALA A 24 -7.40 -8.77 12.97
C ALA A 24 -8.88 -9.21 13.17
N ASN A 25 -9.18 -10.50 13.02
CA ASN A 25 -10.54 -11.06 13.06
C ASN A 25 -11.51 -10.23 12.20
N VAL A 26 -11.17 -10.04 10.92
CA VAL A 26 -11.95 -9.23 9.98
C VAL A 26 -13.31 -9.85 9.75
N THR A 27 -14.35 -9.02 9.78
CA THR A 27 -15.75 -9.39 9.58
C THR A 27 -16.38 -8.67 8.39
N GLU A 28 -17.49 -9.17 7.88
CA GLU A 28 -18.24 -8.56 6.76
C GLU A 28 -18.81 -7.17 7.10
N GLN A 29 -18.79 -6.77 8.37
CA GLN A 29 -19.21 -5.44 8.81
C GLN A 29 -18.09 -4.40 8.69
N ASP A 30 -16.83 -4.84 8.58
CA ASP A 30 -15.67 -3.96 8.52
C ASP A 30 -15.52 -3.34 7.12
N HIS A 31 -15.02 -2.12 7.06
CA HIS A 31 -14.58 -1.48 5.83
C HIS A 31 -13.07 -1.59 5.71
N LEU A 32 -12.59 -2.27 4.67
CA LEU A 32 -11.19 -2.49 4.39
C LEU A 32 -10.69 -1.45 3.38
N ILE A 33 -9.72 -0.62 3.76
CA ILE A 33 -9.10 0.37 2.88
C ILE A 33 -7.65 -0.06 2.63
N PHE A 34 -7.39 -0.57 1.45
CA PHE A 34 -6.07 -0.99 1.01
C PHE A 34 -5.30 0.20 0.42
N LEU A 35 -4.10 0.49 0.91
CA LEU A 35 -3.34 1.69 0.53
C LEU A 35 -2.46 1.53 -0.71
N GLY A 36 -2.56 0.41 -1.43
CA GLY A 36 -1.80 0.19 -2.67
C GLY A 36 -0.58 -0.71 -2.52
N ASP A 37 0.19 -0.79 -3.60
CA ASP A 37 1.36 -1.66 -3.75
C ASP A 37 1.03 -3.14 -3.48
N TYR A 38 0.08 -3.66 -4.26
CA TYR A 38 -0.38 -5.06 -4.17
C TYR A 38 0.63 -6.04 -4.74
N VAL A 39 1.40 -5.61 -5.73
CA VAL A 39 2.32 -6.43 -6.52
C VAL A 39 3.78 -6.00 -6.33
N ASP A 40 4.70 -6.66 -7.00
CA ASP A 40 6.16 -6.46 -6.98
C ASP A 40 6.83 -6.81 -5.65
N GLY A 41 7.72 -7.78 -5.69
CA GLY A 41 8.49 -8.25 -4.53
C GLY A 41 8.50 -9.76 -4.45
N TRP A 42 7.50 -10.36 -3.81
CA TRP A 42 7.40 -11.81 -3.64
C TRP A 42 6.77 -12.48 -4.87
N SER A 43 6.75 -13.81 -4.89
CA SER A 43 6.38 -14.60 -6.09
C SER A 43 4.87 -14.64 -6.40
N GLU A 44 3.99 -14.30 -5.44
CA GLU A 44 2.54 -14.51 -5.55
C GLU A 44 1.78 -13.28 -6.09
N ALA A 45 2.29 -12.61 -7.17
CA ALA A 45 1.68 -11.38 -7.66
C ALA A 45 0.24 -11.58 -8.17
N HIS A 46 0.01 -12.46 -9.15
CA HIS A 46 -1.35 -12.68 -9.64
C HIS A 46 -2.25 -13.32 -8.57
N GLN A 47 -1.71 -14.22 -7.75
CA GLN A 47 -2.48 -14.84 -6.67
C GLN A 47 -2.89 -13.83 -5.58
N THR A 48 -2.09 -12.77 -5.36
CA THR A 48 -2.45 -11.68 -4.46
C THR A 48 -3.63 -10.90 -5.04
N VAL A 49 -3.61 -10.55 -6.33
CA VAL A 49 -4.72 -9.86 -6.98
C VAL A 49 -5.98 -10.73 -7.00
N ASP A 50 -5.87 -12.03 -7.29
CA ASP A 50 -6.98 -12.98 -7.17
C ASP A 50 -7.61 -12.94 -5.78
N PHE A 51 -6.78 -12.93 -4.75
CA PHE A 51 -7.25 -12.90 -3.37
C PHE A 51 -7.95 -11.56 -3.05
N LEU A 52 -7.41 -10.42 -3.51
CA LEU A 52 -8.06 -9.11 -3.36
C LEU A 52 -9.43 -9.07 -4.05
N LEU A 53 -9.58 -9.71 -5.20
CA LEU A 53 -10.87 -9.85 -5.88
C LEU A 53 -11.86 -10.66 -5.05
N THR A 54 -11.44 -11.74 -4.41
CA THR A 54 -12.31 -12.50 -3.50
C THR A 54 -12.72 -11.70 -2.26
N LEU A 55 -11.82 -10.86 -1.74
CA LEU A 55 -12.12 -9.95 -0.64
C LEU A 55 -13.13 -8.87 -1.06
N ARG A 56 -12.99 -8.29 -2.26
CA ARG A 56 -13.94 -7.32 -2.83
C ARG A 56 -15.36 -7.88 -2.89
N ASP A 57 -15.48 -9.14 -3.26
CA ASP A 57 -16.80 -9.78 -3.42
C ASP A 57 -17.45 -10.14 -2.07
N ARG A 58 -16.67 -10.17 -0.99
CA ARG A 58 -17.14 -10.55 0.35
C ARG A 58 -17.25 -9.38 1.33
N TYR A 59 -16.38 -8.40 1.23
CA TYR A 59 -16.26 -7.30 2.20
C TYR A 59 -16.51 -5.95 1.54
N HIS A 60 -16.81 -4.95 2.35
CA HIS A 60 -16.77 -3.57 1.89
C HIS A 60 -15.31 -3.13 1.74
N CYS A 61 -14.81 -3.04 0.51
CA CYS A 61 -13.42 -2.72 0.22
C CYS A 61 -13.28 -1.41 -0.57
N THR A 62 -12.24 -0.65 -0.25
CA THR A 62 -11.68 0.42 -1.07
C THR A 62 -10.26 0.05 -1.44
N PHE A 63 -9.92 0.13 -2.73
CA PHE A 63 -8.58 -0.19 -3.23
C PHE A 63 -7.93 1.05 -3.80
N ILE A 64 -6.86 1.52 -3.16
CA ILE A 64 -6.08 2.69 -3.58
C ILE A 64 -4.92 2.23 -4.45
N ARG A 65 -4.55 3.05 -5.41
CA ARG A 65 -3.47 2.79 -6.37
C ARG A 65 -2.11 3.04 -5.72
N GLY A 66 -1.23 2.04 -5.76
CA GLY A 66 0.20 2.20 -5.51
C GLY A 66 1.00 2.42 -6.79
N ASN A 67 2.24 2.86 -6.66
CA ASN A 67 3.11 3.06 -7.81
C ASN A 67 3.53 1.73 -8.47
N HIS A 68 3.65 0.64 -7.70
CA HIS A 68 3.93 -0.68 -8.24
C HIS A 68 2.74 -1.25 -9.01
N ASP A 69 1.51 -0.90 -8.63
CA ASP A 69 0.29 -1.28 -9.35
C ASP A 69 0.20 -0.57 -10.70
N ASP A 70 0.58 0.72 -10.78
CA ASP A 70 0.67 1.48 -12.04
C ASP A 70 1.73 0.90 -12.98
N LEU A 71 2.90 0.51 -12.45
CA LEU A 71 3.96 -0.15 -13.22
C LEU A 71 3.51 -1.52 -13.76
N CYS A 72 2.85 -2.33 -12.95
CA CYS A 72 2.28 -3.61 -13.35
C CYS A 72 1.22 -3.42 -14.45
N LEU A 73 0.32 -2.44 -14.29
CA LEU A 73 -0.70 -2.12 -15.29
C LEU A 73 -0.07 -1.74 -16.64
N ASN A 74 0.99 -0.93 -16.63
CA ASN A 74 1.74 -0.57 -17.85
C ASN A 74 2.38 -1.81 -18.51
N TYR A 75 2.93 -2.73 -17.71
CA TYR A 75 3.44 -4.00 -18.23
C TYR A 75 2.33 -4.83 -18.88
N LEU A 76 1.19 -5.01 -18.19
CA LEU A 76 0.09 -5.86 -18.68
C LEU A 76 -0.60 -5.29 -19.93
N THR A 77 -0.66 -3.97 -20.07
CA THR A 77 -1.37 -3.31 -21.18
C THR A 77 -0.48 -2.92 -22.34
N ARG A 78 0.81 -2.61 -22.09
CA ARG A 78 1.73 -2.07 -23.09
C ARG A 78 3.00 -2.90 -23.26
N SER A 79 3.16 -3.96 -22.48
CA SER A 79 4.40 -4.77 -22.41
C SER A 79 5.63 -3.94 -22.00
N GLU A 80 5.43 -2.84 -21.28
CA GLU A 80 6.51 -1.98 -20.79
C GLU A 80 7.13 -2.61 -19.53
N ALA A 81 8.35 -3.12 -19.66
CA ALA A 81 9.11 -3.73 -18.56
C ALA A 81 10.49 -3.05 -18.40
N PRO A 82 10.54 -1.80 -17.92
CA PRO A 82 11.80 -1.08 -17.77
C PRO A 82 12.71 -1.79 -16.76
N GLU A 83 14.02 -1.78 -17.02
CA GLU A 83 15.00 -2.46 -16.19
C GLU A 83 14.92 -2.07 -14.71
N ASN A 84 14.72 -0.79 -14.44
CA ASN A 84 14.57 -0.30 -13.07
C ASN A 84 13.37 -0.93 -12.34
N TRP A 85 12.24 -1.14 -13.03
CA TRP A 85 11.11 -1.84 -12.44
C TRP A 85 11.43 -3.30 -12.14
N LEU A 86 12.06 -4.00 -13.11
CA LEU A 86 12.45 -5.39 -12.94
C LEU A 86 13.37 -5.59 -11.72
N LEU A 87 14.34 -4.69 -11.54
CA LEU A 87 15.27 -4.69 -10.40
C LEU A 87 14.60 -4.42 -9.06
N HIS A 88 13.47 -3.71 -9.05
CA HIS A 88 12.76 -3.35 -7.81
C HIS A 88 11.53 -4.24 -7.53
N GLY A 89 11.58 -5.50 -7.91
CA GLY A 89 10.57 -6.50 -7.61
C GLY A 89 9.65 -6.85 -8.78
N GLY A 90 9.67 -6.07 -9.87
CA GLY A 90 8.84 -6.31 -11.05
C GLY A 90 9.17 -7.60 -11.79
N ALA A 91 10.41 -8.13 -11.65
CA ALA A 91 10.76 -9.42 -12.24
C ALA A 91 9.91 -10.57 -11.68
N ALA A 92 9.62 -10.57 -10.38
CA ALA A 92 8.75 -11.57 -9.76
C ALA A 92 7.31 -11.45 -10.28
N THR A 93 6.80 -10.22 -10.37
CA THR A 93 5.48 -9.92 -10.94
C THR A 93 5.38 -10.36 -12.39
N LYS A 94 6.36 -10.02 -13.22
CA LYS A 94 6.40 -10.44 -14.62
C LYS A 94 6.34 -11.96 -14.73
N ASN A 95 7.18 -12.68 -14.00
CA ASN A 95 7.20 -14.14 -14.03
C ASN A 95 5.86 -14.74 -13.57
N SER A 96 5.24 -14.17 -12.55
CA SER A 96 3.94 -14.58 -12.05
C SER A 96 2.84 -14.41 -13.11
N TYR A 97 2.82 -13.28 -13.81
CA TYR A 97 1.83 -13.00 -14.85
C TYR A 97 2.11 -13.74 -16.18
N ASP A 98 3.36 -14.07 -16.49
CA ASP A 98 3.68 -14.86 -17.69
C ASP A 98 3.12 -16.30 -17.58
N ALA A 99 2.83 -16.77 -16.37
CA ALA A 99 2.30 -18.11 -16.09
C ALA A 99 0.77 -18.24 -16.29
N ILE A 100 0.03 -17.14 -16.44
CA ILE A 100 -1.43 -17.15 -16.58
C ILE A 100 -1.89 -16.72 -17.98
N ASP A 101 -3.08 -17.13 -18.35
CA ASP A 101 -3.64 -16.87 -19.67
C ASP A 101 -4.14 -15.40 -19.82
N ARG A 102 -4.52 -15.05 -21.06
CA ARG A 102 -4.96 -13.71 -21.38
C ARG A 102 -6.26 -13.32 -20.67
N VAL A 103 -7.21 -14.23 -20.54
CA VAL A 103 -8.53 -13.94 -19.94
C VAL A 103 -8.35 -13.58 -18.48
N HIS A 104 -7.49 -14.32 -17.77
CA HIS A 104 -7.13 -14.04 -16.39
C HIS A 104 -6.43 -12.67 -16.25
N LYS A 105 -5.48 -12.36 -17.16
CA LYS A 105 -4.83 -11.03 -17.19
C LYS A 105 -5.83 -9.89 -17.38
N GLU A 106 -6.82 -10.03 -18.27
CA GLU A 106 -7.83 -9.00 -18.55
C GLU A 106 -8.69 -8.70 -17.31
N LEU A 107 -8.99 -9.70 -16.47
CA LEU A 107 -9.67 -9.49 -15.19
C LEU A 107 -8.84 -8.60 -14.26
N HIS A 108 -7.54 -8.89 -14.14
CA HIS A 108 -6.62 -8.11 -13.31
C HIS A 108 -6.35 -6.71 -13.86
N ILE A 109 -6.24 -6.56 -15.19
CA ILE A 109 -6.15 -5.24 -15.84
C ILE A 109 -7.36 -4.39 -15.46
N THR A 110 -8.56 -4.98 -15.52
CA THR A 110 -9.79 -4.28 -15.12
C THR A 110 -9.75 -3.86 -13.65
N PHE A 111 -9.29 -4.71 -12.76
CA PHE A 111 -9.11 -4.38 -11.34
C PHE A 111 -8.12 -3.21 -11.16
N LEU A 112 -6.92 -3.30 -11.74
CA LEU A 112 -5.87 -2.30 -11.62
C LEU A 112 -6.26 -0.94 -12.25
N GLN A 113 -7.07 -0.95 -13.31
CA GLN A 113 -7.59 0.28 -13.93
C GLN A 113 -8.58 1.02 -13.01
N ASN A 114 -9.34 0.30 -12.21
CA ASN A 114 -10.38 0.85 -11.33
C ASN A 114 -9.89 1.18 -9.91
N LEU A 115 -8.58 1.13 -9.65
CA LEU A 115 -8.02 1.58 -8.38
C LEU A 115 -8.23 3.08 -8.19
N GLU A 116 -8.58 3.47 -6.95
CA GLU A 116 -8.77 4.88 -6.59
C GLU A 116 -7.42 5.57 -6.36
N ASP A 117 -7.33 6.86 -6.66
CA ASP A 117 -6.13 7.65 -6.37
C ASP A 117 -6.05 8.04 -4.90
N TYR A 118 -7.20 8.30 -4.26
CA TYR A 118 -7.35 8.57 -2.83
C TYR A 118 -8.79 8.34 -2.38
N ARG A 119 -8.97 8.24 -1.06
CA ARG A 119 -10.31 8.23 -0.42
C ARG A 119 -10.34 9.26 0.69
N LEU A 120 -11.41 10.04 0.75
CA LEU A 120 -11.74 10.90 1.86
C LEU A 120 -13.00 10.36 2.54
N ASP A 121 -12.97 10.19 3.86
CA ASP A 121 -14.13 9.72 4.60
C ASP A 121 -14.94 10.86 5.24
N GLU A 122 -16.05 10.51 5.87
CA GLU A 122 -16.96 11.45 6.53
C GLU A 122 -16.34 12.19 7.74
N ASN A 123 -15.27 11.64 8.31
CA ASN A 123 -14.51 12.24 9.41
C ASN A 123 -13.35 13.11 8.91
N ASN A 124 -13.32 13.43 7.61
CA ASN A 124 -12.25 14.18 6.96
C ASN A 124 -10.87 13.51 7.13
N ARG A 125 -10.82 12.15 7.16
CA ARG A 125 -9.60 11.37 7.14
C ARG A 125 -9.26 11.03 5.70
N LEU A 126 -8.02 11.29 5.33
CA LEU A 126 -7.51 11.06 3.98
C LEU A 126 -6.72 9.75 3.92
N PHE A 127 -7.04 8.92 2.94
CA PHE A 127 -6.34 7.68 2.64
C PHE A 127 -5.77 7.77 1.23
N LEU A 128 -4.47 7.58 1.08
CA LEU A 128 -3.79 7.55 -0.22
C LEU A 128 -2.49 6.74 -0.09
N HIS A 129 -1.89 6.37 -1.22
CA HIS A 129 -0.69 5.55 -1.16
C HIS A 129 0.53 6.34 -0.68
N ALA A 130 0.82 7.51 -1.27
CA ALA A 130 2.06 8.23 -1.01
C ALA A 130 1.86 9.66 -0.49
N GLY A 131 1.25 10.53 -1.26
CA GLY A 131 1.05 11.91 -0.86
C GLY A 131 0.40 12.77 -1.95
N PHE A 132 0.57 14.06 -1.84
CA PHE A 132 0.10 15.08 -2.78
C PHE A 132 0.89 16.36 -2.55
N THR A 133 0.91 17.29 -3.49
CA THR A 133 1.74 18.51 -3.39
C THR A 133 0.92 19.79 -3.30
N ASN A 134 -0.33 19.77 -3.75
CA ASN A 134 -1.18 20.96 -3.79
C ASN A 134 -1.60 21.41 -2.38
N LEU A 135 -1.31 22.65 -2.04
CA LEU A 135 -1.68 23.25 -0.74
C LEU A 135 -3.20 23.40 -0.54
N ARG A 136 -3.97 23.32 -1.62
CA ARG A 136 -5.44 23.38 -1.59
C ARG A 136 -6.09 22.00 -1.38
N GLY A 137 -5.28 20.93 -1.26
CA GLY A 137 -5.75 19.58 -1.00
C GLY A 137 -5.76 18.68 -2.22
N VAL A 138 -6.11 17.41 -2.00
CA VAL A 138 -6.08 16.35 -3.02
C VAL A 138 -7.01 16.63 -4.20
N GLU A 139 -8.15 17.25 -3.97
CA GLU A 139 -9.13 17.59 -5.02
C GLU A 139 -8.59 18.59 -6.04
N GLN A 140 -7.51 19.31 -5.69
CA GLN A 140 -6.87 20.32 -6.52
C GLN A 140 -5.47 19.86 -6.99
N GLU A 141 -5.11 18.60 -6.80
CA GLU A 141 -3.83 18.09 -7.27
C GLU A 141 -3.83 17.99 -8.81
N TYR A 142 -2.81 18.60 -9.44
CA TYR A 142 -2.69 18.65 -10.89
C TYR A 142 -2.13 17.37 -11.48
N PHE A 143 -1.29 16.68 -10.73
CA PHE A 143 -0.56 15.51 -11.19
C PHE A 143 -0.99 14.30 -10.36
N SER A 144 -1.94 13.52 -10.86
CA SER A 144 -2.45 12.33 -10.14
C SER A 144 -1.36 11.36 -9.71
N LYS A 145 -0.24 11.28 -10.45
CA LYS A 145 0.91 10.47 -10.05
C LYS A 145 1.50 10.86 -8.69
N MET A 146 1.27 12.08 -8.19
CA MET A 146 1.68 12.46 -6.85
C MET A 146 1.01 11.60 -5.78
N PHE A 147 -0.22 11.17 -6.00
CA PHE A 147 -0.93 10.34 -5.03
C PHE A 147 -0.20 9.03 -4.70
N TYR A 148 0.60 8.53 -5.62
CA TYR A 148 1.30 7.25 -5.45
C TYR A 148 2.82 7.30 -5.69
N TRP A 149 3.41 8.50 -5.90
CA TRP A 149 4.87 8.69 -6.04
C TRP A 149 5.47 9.71 -5.08
N ASP A 150 4.68 10.58 -4.43
CA ASP A 150 5.20 11.63 -3.56
C ASP A 150 5.83 11.04 -2.29
N ARG A 151 6.99 11.57 -1.91
CA ARG A 151 7.65 11.25 -0.62
C ARG A 151 7.68 12.45 0.32
N THR A 152 7.34 13.64 -0.21
CA THR A 152 7.47 14.89 0.54
C THR A 152 6.43 15.07 1.62
N LEU A 153 5.27 14.40 1.53
CA LEU A 153 4.24 14.44 2.57
C LEU A 153 4.73 13.83 3.89
N TRP A 154 5.32 12.63 3.81
CA TRP A 154 5.87 11.95 4.99
C TRP A 154 7.08 12.70 5.57
N GLU A 155 7.98 13.19 4.70
CA GLU A 155 9.12 14.01 5.14
C GLU A 155 8.65 15.28 5.85
N LEU A 156 7.65 15.98 5.32
CA LEU A 156 7.05 17.16 5.95
C LEU A 156 6.47 16.82 7.34
N ALA A 157 5.71 15.74 7.45
CA ALA A 157 5.14 15.31 8.73
C ALA A 157 6.23 15.04 9.77
N LYS A 158 7.32 14.36 9.39
CA LYS A 158 8.47 14.10 10.27
C LYS A 158 9.19 15.38 10.71
N VAL A 159 9.27 16.38 9.84
CA VAL A 159 9.84 17.68 10.20
C VAL A 159 8.96 18.39 11.21
N VAL A 160 7.65 18.47 10.95
CA VAL A 160 6.68 19.11 11.86
C VAL A 160 6.70 18.45 13.24
N GLU A 161 6.77 17.12 13.31
CA GLU A 161 6.81 16.40 14.60
C GLU A 161 8.02 16.78 15.47
N LYS A 162 9.12 17.21 14.84
CA LYS A 162 10.36 17.62 15.52
C LYS A 162 10.44 19.10 15.86
N THR A 163 9.52 19.92 15.34
CA THR A 163 9.51 21.36 15.64
C THR A 163 8.88 21.62 17.02
N GLU A 164 9.33 22.69 17.70
CA GLU A 164 8.77 23.09 19.00
C GLU A 164 7.32 23.57 18.85
N ASP A 165 7.06 24.31 17.78
CA ASP A 165 5.76 24.88 17.46
C ASP A 165 4.98 23.93 16.55
N LYS A 166 4.45 22.88 16.99
CA LYS A 166 3.76 21.82 16.21
C LYS A 166 2.57 22.32 15.34
N GLU A 167 2.63 23.56 14.83
CA GLU A 167 1.61 24.07 13.92
C GLU A 167 1.63 23.28 12.60
N LEU A 168 0.46 22.76 12.25
CA LEU A 168 0.31 21.99 11.01
C LEU A 168 0.34 22.93 9.79
N PRO A 169 1.25 22.70 8.83
CA PRO A 169 1.26 23.40 7.56
C PRO A 169 -0.07 23.24 6.81
N PRO A 170 -0.43 24.17 5.90
CA PRO A 170 -1.70 24.15 5.18
C PRO A 170 -2.03 22.81 4.54
N ARG A 171 -1.03 22.11 3.99
CA ARG A 171 -1.14 20.80 3.36
C ARG A 171 -1.62 19.71 4.34
N LEU A 172 -1.12 19.68 5.55
CA LEU A 172 -1.50 18.72 6.59
C LEU A 172 -2.79 19.14 7.31
N LYS A 173 -2.94 20.43 7.61
CA LYS A 173 -4.05 21.01 8.39
C LYS A 173 -5.44 20.78 7.79
N ARG A 174 -5.51 20.45 6.49
CA ARG A 174 -6.79 20.23 5.79
C ARG A 174 -7.53 18.98 6.23
N TYR A 175 -6.83 18.00 6.76
CA TYR A 175 -7.36 16.68 7.10
C TYR A 175 -7.22 16.41 8.59
N SER A 176 -8.19 15.72 9.16
CA SER A 176 -8.12 15.29 10.56
C SER A 176 -6.96 14.33 10.78
N GLU A 177 -6.81 13.36 9.90
CA GLU A 177 -5.72 12.39 9.84
C GLU A 177 -5.45 12.00 8.39
N ILE A 178 -4.23 11.57 8.09
CA ILE A 178 -3.81 11.08 6.77
C ILE A 178 -3.17 9.71 6.96
N PHE A 179 -3.58 8.72 6.17
CA PHE A 179 -3.04 7.35 6.20
C PHE A 179 -2.32 7.06 4.89
N ILE A 180 -1.06 6.64 4.98
CA ILE A 180 -0.18 6.37 3.83
C ILE A 180 0.58 5.05 3.95
N GLY A 181 1.07 4.56 2.80
CA GLY A 181 2.08 3.51 2.65
C GLY A 181 3.37 4.02 1.98
N HIS A 182 3.82 3.33 0.94
CA HIS A 182 4.83 3.75 -0.05
C HIS A 182 6.27 3.90 0.46
N THR A 183 6.46 4.51 1.61
CA THR A 183 7.80 4.78 2.15
C THR A 183 8.03 3.86 3.33
N PRO A 184 8.76 2.74 3.15
CA PRO A 184 8.94 1.78 4.23
C PRO A 184 9.60 2.44 5.43
N ILE A 185 9.00 2.24 6.60
CA ILE A 185 9.52 2.73 7.88
C ILE A 185 10.89 2.11 8.15
N SER A 186 11.03 0.81 7.84
CA SER A 186 12.30 0.09 7.86
C SER A 186 12.35 -0.95 6.76
N LYS A 187 13.55 -1.18 6.21
CA LYS A 187 13.84 -2.29 5.28
C LYS A 187 14.55 -3.45 5.96
N GLU A 188 15.15 -3.21 7.11
CA GLU A 188 16.08 -4.11 7.77
C GLU A 188 15.50 -4.80 9.02
N SER A 189 14.42 -4.27 9.56
CA SER A 189 13.83 -4.75 10.80
C SER A 189 12.31 -4.74 10.78
N PHE A 190 11.72 -5.64 11.54
CA PHE A 190 10.30 -5.65 11.84
C PHE A 190 9.96 -4.46 12.75
N VAL A 191 9.04 -3.62 12.31
CA VAL A 191 8.68 -2.36 13.00
C VAL A 191 7.17 -2.16 13.03
N SER A 192 6.71 -1.38 14.00
CA SER A 192 5.30 -0.96 14.09
C SER A 192 4.99 0.21 13.16
N PRO A 193 3.71 0.44 12.82
CA PRO A 193 3.25 1.66 12.14
C PRO A 193 3.71 2.90 12.91
N GLN A 194 3.97 3.99 12.20
CA GLN A 194 4.44 5.23 12.81
C GLN A 194 3.51 6.39 12.50
N ARG A 195 3.38 7.27 13.47
CA ARG A 195 2.72 8.56 13.31
C ARG A 195 3.74 9.69 13.40
N ALA A 196 3.59 10.69 12.53
CA ALA A 196 4.25 11.97 12.63
C ALA A 196 3.24 13.08 12.29
N ALA A 197 3.14 14.10 13.12
CA ALA A 197 2.05 15.10 13.07
C ALA A 197 0.67 14.41 13.03
N ASN A 198 -0.10 14.63 11.96
CA ASN A 198 -1.37 13.93 11.75
C ASN A 198 -1.31 12.86 10.63
N VAL A 199 -0.11 12.42 10.25
CA VAL A 199 0.10 11.40 9.20
C VAL A 199 0.50 10.07 9.84
N TRP A 200 -0.24 9.01 9.50
CA TRP A 200 0.05 7.63 9.84
C TRP A 200 0.69 6.94 8.63
N ASN A 201 1.91 6.47 8.79
CA ASN A 201 2.57 5.60 7.82
C ASN A 201 2.44 4.14 8.30
N ILE A 202 1.81 3.29 7.47
CA ILE A 202 1.58 1.88 7.78
C ILE A 202 2.31 0.92 6.82
N ASP A 203 3.24 1.44 5.98
CA ASP A 203 4.20 0.60 5.26
C ASP A 203 5.31 0.16 6.23
N THR A 204 5.14 -1.00 6.79
CA THR A 204 6.08 -1.61 7.75
C THR A 204 7.13 -2.50 7.10
N GLY A 205 7.33 -2.34 5.78
CA GLY A 205 8.41 -2.98 5.04
C GLY A 205 8.10 -4.38 4.51
N ALA A 206 6.83 -4.65 4.16
CA ALA A 206 6.39 -5.94 3.62
C ALA A 206 7.19 -6.39 2.38
N ALA A 207 7.70 -5.47 1.58
CA ALA A 207 8.59 -5.77 0.45
C ALA A 207 9.97 -6.33 0.86
N PHE A 208 10.33 -6.24 2.14
CA PHE A 208 11.68 -6.49 2.67
C PHE A 208 11.65 -7.47 3.84
N LYS A 209 12.05 -7.01 5.05
CA LYS A 209 12.09 -7.82 6.28
C LYS A 209 10.95 -7.51 7.24
N GLY A 210 9.94 -6.77 6.78
CA GLY A 210 8.75 -6.45 7.54
C GLY A 210 7.56 -7.36 7.21
N GLY A 211 6.42 -7.05 7.81
CA GLY A 211 5.14 -7.73 7.58
C GLY A 211 4.09 -6.80 6.97
N VAL A 212 2.99 -7.39 6.52
CA VAL A 212 1.78 -6.63 6.16
C VAL A 212 1.11 -6.15 7.43
N THR A 213 0.67 -4.89 7.45
CA THR A 213 0.02 -4.27 8.60
C THR A 213 -1.43 -3.92 8.31
N VAL A 214 -2.30 -4.20 9.26
CA VAL A 214 -3.68 -3.72 9.35
C VAL A 214 -3.78 -2.79 10.55
N LEU A 215 -4.32 -1.60 10.38
CA LEU A 215 -4.54 -0.60 11.43
C LEU A 215 -6.04 -0.25 11.51
N ASP A 216 -6.62 -0.37 12.70
CA ASP A 216 -7.93 0.22 12.99
C ASP A 216 -7.80 1.74 13.08
N VAL A 217 -8.48 2.45 12.17
CA VAL A 217 -8.29 3.91 12.04
C VAL A 217 -8.94 4.71 13.19
N ASP A 218 -9.80 4.10 13.99
CA ASP A 218 -10.44 4.76 15.14
C ASP A 218 -9.65 4.51 16.43
N THR A 219 -9.35 3.25 16.73
CA THR A 219 -8.67 2.85 17.97
C THR A 219 -7.14 2.95 17.90
N LYS A 220 -6.58 2.94 16.70
CA LYS A 220 -5.13 2.83 16.40
C LYS A 220 -4.52 1.49 16.86
N GLU A 221 -5.35 0.52 17.22
CA GLU A 221 -4.90 -0.86 17.36
C GLU A 221 -4.43 -1.38 16.00
N PHE A 222 -3.37 -2.16 15.98
CA PHE A 222 -2.85 -2.73 14.75
C PHE A 222 -2.46 -4.19 14.90
N TRP A 223 -2.52 -4.88 13.80
CA TRP A 223 -2.10 -6.27 13.64
C TRP A 223 -1.07 -6.35 12.52
N GLN A 224 -0.13 -7.25 12.65
CA GLN A 224 0.89 -7.49 11.63
C GLN A 224 0.99 -8.98 11.32
N SER A 225 1.34 -9.29 10.08
CA SER A 225 1.76 -10.65 9.72
C SER A 225 3.14 -10.95 10.32
N ASP A 226 3.57 -12.20 10.24
CA ASP A 226 4.98 -12.52 10.37
C ASP A 226 5.79 -11.83 9.27
N PRO A 227 7.11 -11.62 9.46
CA PRO A 227 7.96 -11.05 8.43
C PRO A 227 7.87 -11.82 7.12
N LEU A 228 7.70 -11.11 5.99
CA LEU A 228 7.46 -11.80 4.71
C LEU A 228 8.67 -12.61 4.25
N ASN A 229 9.89 -12.22 4.59
CA ASN A 229 11.08 -13.03 4.32
C ASN A 229 11.09 -14.38 5.07
N GLU A 230 10.32 -14.52 6.15
CA GLU A 230 10.12 -15.80 6.83
C GLU A 230 9.00 -16.63 6.19
N LEU A 231 7.95 -15.98 5.66
CA LEU A 231 6.85 -16.63 4.96
C LEU A 231 7.22 -17.05 3.53
N TYR A 232 8.22 -16.40 2.91
CA TYR A 232 8.73 -16.63 1.56
C TYR A 232 10.21 -16.98 1.60
N GLN A 233 10.54 -18.07 2.31
CA GLN A 233 11.93 -18.53 2.49
C GLN A 233 12.61 -18.79 1.14
N GLY A 234 13.82 -18.27 0.97
CA GLY A 234 14.59 -18.41 -0.25
C GLY A 234 14.26 -17.41 -1.36
N GLU A 235 13.25 -16.57 -1.16
CA GLU A 235 12.94 -15.47 -2.08
C GLU A 235 13.59 -14.16 -1.60
N PRO A 236 14.13 -13.33 -2.52
CA PRO A 236 14.79 -12.09 -2.12
C PRO A 236 13.82 -10.97 -1.74
N GLY A 237 12.53 -11.06 -2.11
CA GLY A 237 11.62 -9.92 -2.07
C GLY A 237 12.16 -8.76 -2.92
N ARG A 238 12.13 -7.56 -2.39
CA ARG A 238 12.77 -6.37 -3.01
C ARG A 238 14.18 -6.10 -2.46
N ASN A 239 14.75 -7.02 -1.69
CA ASN A 239 16.14 -6.90 -1.27
C ASN A 239 17.03 -7.09 -2.50
N LEU A 240 17.84 -6.08 -2.81
CA LEU A 240 18.86 -6.22 -3.83
C LEU A 240 19.87 -7.27 -3.35
N ALA A 241 20.24 -8.22 -4.22
CA ALA A 241 21.34 -9.10 -3.90
C ALA A 241 22.58 -8.28 -3.55
N PRO A 242 23.37 -8.65 -2.52
CA PRO A 242 24.62 -7.98 -2.26
C PRO A 242 25.49 -8.04 -3.53
N LYS A 243 25.99 -6.88 -3.94
CA LYS A 243 26.90 -6.75 -5.08
C LYS A 243 28.21 -7.48 -4.81
#